data_fadc75d12d0bea7612e2b9ee904a0037
#
_entry.id   fadc75d12d0bea7612e2b9ee904a0037
#
_cell.length_a   1.000
_cell.length_b   1.000
_cell.length_c   1.000
_cell.angle_alpha   90.00
_cell.angle_beta   90.00
_cell.angle_gamma   90.00
#
_symmetry.space_group_name_H-M   'P 1'
#
loop_
_entity.id
_entity.type
_entity.pdbx_description
1 polymer ?
#
loop_
_entity_poly.entity_id
_entity_poly.type
_entity_poly.pdbx_seq_one_letter_code
_entity_poly.pdbx_strand_id
1 'polypeptide(L)'
;MNISPSDAGGDFQALVAARRNFTLRRLHAPGPDAQALARIVEAAAHAPDHGLLRPWRFVLIPQERRADLGEVFAEALAERDPGCGEDALATARDKAQRAPCLLVAVLRDDPAAKAIPVAEKLVSLGCALQNLLLAAGVAGFATGLASGAAMDVPGMRRLLRLEAHERAICFIGLGTAAMEKPPRPKPDAADYLSSI
;
A
#
# COMPACT_ATOMS: atom_id res chain seq x y z
N MET A 1 -13.90 26.49 -1.68
CA MET A 1 -15.04 25.96 -0.92
C MET A 1 -14.64 25.99 0.55
N ASN A 2 -15.20 26.90 1.36
CA ASN A 2 -14.92 26.95 2.79
C ASN A 2 -15.80 25.90 3.48
N ILE A 3 -15.22 24.80 3.90
CA ILE A 3 -15.92 23.79 4.71
C ILE A 3 -15.87 24.28 6.17
N SER A 4 -17.05 24.41 6.80
CA SER A 4 -17.11 24.72 8.24
C SER A 4 -16.42 23.61 9.03
N PRO A 5 -15.56 23.91 10.02
CA PRO A 5 -14.88 22.90 10.83
C PRO A 5 -15.82 21.91 11.53
N SER A 6 -17.05 22.30 11.85
CA SER A 6 -18.05 21.45 12.50
C SER A 6 -18.61 20.36 11.58
N ASP A 7 -18.83 20.66 10.28
CA ASP A 7 -19.39 19.70 9.34
C ASP A 7 -18.33 18.72 8.83
N ALA A 8 -17.09 19.19 8.66
CA ALA A 8 -15.96 18.37 8.25
C ALA A 8 -15.56 17.31 9.30
N GLY A 9 -15.80 17.57 10.59
CA GLY A 9 -15.39 16.67 11.69
C GLY A 9 -16.18 15.36 11.69
N GLY A 10 -17.50 15.40 11.51
CA GLY A 10 -18.35 14.21 11.47
C GLY A 10 -18.07 13.33 10.26
N ASP A 11 -17.92 13.92 9.08
CA ASP A 11 -17.62 13.21 7.85
C ASP A 11 -16.24 12.55 7.87
N PHE A 12 -15.23 13.24 8.43
CA PHE A 12 -13.89 12.68 8.60
C PHE A 12 -13.86 11.48 9.53
N GLN A 13 -14.52 11.56 10.68
CA GLN A 13 -14.62 10.45 11.63
C GLN A 13 -15.29 9.22 11.00
N ALA A 14 -16.39 9.43 10.27
CA ALA A 14 -17.08 8.38 9.54
C ALA A 14 -16.18 7.72 8.48
N LEU A 15 -15.46 8.53 7.70
CA LEU A 15 -14.53 8.07 6.66
C LEU A 15 -13.42 7.19 7.26
N VAL A 16 -12.76 7.66 8.32
CA VAL A 16 -11.71 6.89 8.99
C VAL A 16 -12.27 5.60 9.62
N ALA A 17 -13.47 5.68 10.20
CA ALA A 17 -14.13 4.54 10.80
C ALA A 17 -14.59 3.50 9.77
N ALA A 18 -14.96 3.92 8.56
CA ALA A 18 -15.39 3.03 7.47
C ALA A 18 -14.23 2.27 6.82
N ARG A 19 -13.00 2.83 6.83
CA ARG A 19 -11.86 2.19 6.17
C ARG A 19 -11.63 0.76 6.69
N ARG A 20 -11.54 -0.19 5.77
CA ARG A 20 -11.24 -1.62 6.03
C ARG A 20 -10.01 -2.05 5.23
N ASN A 21 -9.25 -3.00 5.76
CA ASN A 21 -8.20 -3.68 5.02
C ASN A 21 -8.72 -5.01 4.48
N PHE A 22 -8.78 -5.15 3.17
CA PHE A 22 -9.15 -6.40 2.51
C PHE A 22 -7.89 -7.17 2.13
N THR A 23 -7.92 -8.49 2.25
CA THR A 23 -6.86 -9.31 1.64
C THR A 23 -6.95 -9.18 0.12
N LEU A 24 -5.81 -9.10 -0.58
CA LEU A 24 -5.77 -8.85 -2.02
C LEU A 24 -6.62 -9.85 -2.83
N ARG A 25 -6.75 -11.09 -2.36
CA ARG A 25 -7.60 -12.13 -2.99
C ARG A 25 -9.10 -11.84 -2.96
N ARG A 26 -9.55 -10.90 -2.12
CA ARG A 26 -10.96 -10.49 -1.99
C ARG A 26 -11.29 -9.21 -2.74
N LEU A 27 -10.32 -8.67 -3.47
CA LEU A 27 -10.50 -7.52 -4.32
C LEU A 27 -10.70 -8.01 -5.75
N HIS A 28 -11.84 -7.65 -6.33
CA HIS A 28 -12.27 -8.07 -7.67
C HIS A 28 -12.42 -6.86 -8.59
N ALA A 29 -12.58 -7.12 -9.88
CA ALA A 29 -12.94 -6.09 -10.84
C ALA A 29 -14.37 -5.53 -10.54
N PRO A 30 -14.64 -4.25 -10.86
CA PRO A 30 -13.69 -3.32 -11.45
C PRO A 30 -12.69 -2.75 -10.43
N GLY A 31 -11.49 -2.43 -10.91
CA GLY A 31 -10.55 -1.54 -10.23
C GLY A 31 -10.69 -0.11 -10.74
N PRO A 32 -9.94 0.86 -10.18
CA PRO A 32 -9.92 2.22 -10.70
C PRO A 32 -9.36 2.26 -12.13
N ASP A 33 -9.97 3.08 -12.97
CA ASP A 33 -9.39 3.47 -14.24
C ASP A 33 -8.18 4.41 -14.03
N ALA A 34 -7.48 4.77 -15.10
CA ALA A 34 -6.27 5.58 -15.02
C ALA A 34 -6.53 6.96 -14.38
N GLN A 35 -7.68 7.58 -14.66
CA GLN A 35 -8.03 8.90 -14.14
C GLN A 35 -8.39 8.82 -12.63
N ALA A 36 -9.18 7.83 -12.24
CA ALA A 36 -9.50 7.59 -10.84
C ALA A 36 -8.25 7.25 -10.04
N LEU A 37 -7.36 6.39 -10.59
CA LEU A 37 -6.10 6.04 -9.94
C LEU A 37 -5.21 7.26 -9.72
N ALA A 38 -5.10 8.14 -10.73
CA ALA A 38 -4.33 9.38 -10.60
C ALA A 38 -4.84 10.23 -9.44
N ARG A 39 -6.16 10.50 -9.37
CA ARG A 39 -6.77 11.26 -8.25
C ARG A 39 -6.55 10.60 -6.89
N ILE A 40 -6.62 9.28 -6.82
CA ILE A 40 -6.36 8.53 -5.58
C ILE A 40 -4.91 8.72 -5.14
N VAL A 41 -3.96 8.61 -6.06
CA VAL A 41 -2.53 8.75 -5.76
C VAL A 41 -2.15 10.20 -5.42
N GLU A 42 -2.79 11.20 -6.05
CA GLU A 42 -2.61 12.62 -5.73
C GLU A 42 -2.87 12.94 -4.25
N ALA A 43 -3.80 12.25 -3.60
CA ALA A 43 -4.07 12.44 -2.17
C ALA A 43 -2.83 12.17 -1.29
N ALA A 44 -1.92 11.32 -1.72
CA ALA A 44 -0.67 11.06 -1.01
C ALA A 44 0.23 12.31 -0.89
N ALA A 45 0.14 13.26 -1.85
CA ALA A 45 0.94 14.48 -1.86
C ALA A 45 0.61 15.44 -0.68
N HIS A 46 -0.52 15.23 -0.01
CA HIS A 46 -0.95 16.00 1.17
C HIS A 46 -0.42 15.43 2.50
N ALA A 47 0.40 14.39 2.46
CA ALA A 47 1.01 13.86 3.67
C ALA A 47 2.02 14.85 4.27
N PRO A 48 2.11 14.94 5.61
CA PRO A 48 3.16 15.70 6.26
C PRO A 48 4.53 15.13 5.91
N ASP A 49 5.49 15.99 5.63
CA ASP A 49 6.79 15.61 5.10
C ASP A 49 7.88 16.60 5.55
N HIS A 50 8.93 16.08 6.19
CA HIS A 50 10.04 16.90 6.63
C HIS A 50 10.88 17.37 5.43
N GLY A 51 10.98 18.69 5.28
CA GLY A 51 11.82 19.33 4.26
C GLY A 51 11.34 19.14 2.82
N LEU A 52 10.07 18.79 2.61
CA LEU A 52 9.46 18.54 1.30
C LEU A 52 10.20 17.47 0.48
N LEU A 53 10.75 16.46 1.16
CA LEU A 53 11.49 15.37 0.54
C LEU A 53 10.62 14.47 -0.34
N ARG A 54 9.37 14.27 0.06
CA ARG A 54 8.45 13.29 -0.53
C ARG A 54 9.16 11.94 -0.73
N PRO A 55 9.58 11.29 0.40
CA PRO A 55 10.48 10.14 0.37
C PRO A 55 9.75 8.86 -0.06
N TRP A 56 8.87 8.97 -1.04
CA TRP A 56 8.09 7.83 -1.56
C TRP A 56 7.78 7.98 -3.05
N ARG A 57 7.52 6.86 -3.67
CA ARG A 57 6.82 6.73 -4.95
C ARG A 57 5.93 5.50 -4.95
N PHE A 58 4.93 5.49 -5.80
CA PHE A 58 4.05 4.34 -6.00
C PHE A 58 4.29 3.77 -7.40
N VAL A 59 4.50 2.45 -7.49
CA VAL A 59 4.74 1.76 -8.75
C VAL A 59 3.53 0.90 -9.07
N LEU A 60 2.84 1.20 -10.15
CA LEU A 60 1.78 0.35 -10.68
C LEU A 60 2.40 -0.90 -11.31
N ILE A 61 1.89 -2.07 -10.93
CA ILE A 61 2.18 -3.34 -11.60
C ILE A 61 1.04 -3.63 -12.57
N PRO A 62 1.19 -3.31 -13.84
CA PRO A 62 0.14 -3.51 -14.83
C PRO A 62 -0.04 -5.00 -15.14
N GLN A 63 -1.15 -5.37 -15.78
CA GLN A 63 -1.53 -6.77 -15.96
C GLN A 63 -0.47 -7.58 -16.75
N GLU A 64 0.16 -6.98 -17.73
CA GLU A 64 1.22 -7.59 -18.55
C GLU A 64 2.51 -7.89 -17.76
N ARG A 65 2.70 -7.27 -16.60
CA ARG A 65 3.86 -7.51 -15.72
C ARG A 65 3.54 -8.42 -14.53
N ARG A 66 2.31 -8.95 -14.44
CA ARG A 66 1.90 -9.82 -13.33
C ARG A 66 2.61 -11.18 -13.36
N ALA A 67 2.96 -11.68 -14.52
CA ALA A 67 3.77 -12.90 -14.64
C ALA A 67 5.16 -12.70 -14.02
N ASP A 68 5.81 -11.58 -14.31
CA ASP A 68 7.13 -11.25 -13.72
C ASP A 68 7.04 -11.12 -12.19
N LEU A 69 5.96 -10.53 -11.67
CA LEU A 69 5.72 -10.49 -10.22
C LEU A 69 5.49 -11.89 -9.65
N GLY A 70 4.88 -12.78 -10.41
CA GLY A 70 4.72 -14.19 -10.03
C GLY A 70 6.07 -14.86 -9.77
N GLU A 71 7.05 -14.65 -10.65
CA GLU A 71 8.40 -15.18 -10.47
C GLU A 71 9.09 -14.59 -9.23
N VAL A 72 8.87 -13.32 -8.90
CA VAL A 72 9.35 -12.72 -7.65
C VAL A 72 8.76 -13.41 -6.42
N PHE A 73 7.48 -13.80 -6.45
CA PHE A 73 6.87 -14.54 -5.35
C PHE A 73 7.40 -15.98 -5.25
N ALA A 74 7.71 -16.63 -6.38
CA ALA A 74 8.34 -17.94 -6.40
C ALA A 74 9.78 -17.86 -5.88
N GLU A 75 10.57 -16.85 -6.30
CA GLU A 75 11.92 -16.58 -5.77
C GLU A 75 11.89 -16.44 -4.24
N ALA A 76 10.99 -15.59 -3.71
CA ALA A 76 10.87 -15.38 -2.26
C ALA A 76 10.43 -16.63 -1.49
N LEU A 77 9.64 -17.52 -2.11
CA LEU A 77 9.26 -18.78 -1.51
C LEU A 77 10.46 -19.75 -1.49
N ALA A 78 11.17 -19.88 -2.62
CA ALA A 78 12.32 -20.77 -2.75
C ALA A 78 13.47 -20.37 -1.80
N GLU A 79 13.72 -19.08 -1.61
CA GLU A 79 14.71 -18.58 -0.64
C GLU A 79 14.33 -18.96 0.81
N ARG A 80 13.04 -18.86 1.15
CA ARG A 80 12.55 -19.19 2.49
C ARG A 80 12.46 -20.69 2.75
N ASP A 81 12.11 -21.46 1.71
CA ASP A 81 11.90 -22.91 1.75
C ASP A 81 12.52 -23.57 0.52
N PRO A 82 13.84 -23.84 0.56
CA PRO A 82 14.55 -24.43 -0.60
C PRO A 82 14.05 -25.83 -0.99
N GLY A 83 13.29 -26.49 -0.12
CA GLY A 83 12.69 -27.80 -0.38
C GLY A 83 11.26 -27.74 -0.92
N CYS A 84 10.71 -26.57 -1.17
CA CYS A 84 9.33 -26.43 -1.66
C CYS A 84 9.18 -27.04 -3.06
N GLY A 85 8.08 -27.81 -3.25
CA GLY A 85 7.77 -28.43 -4.54
C GLY A 85 7.16 -27.42 -5.54
N GLU A 86 7.09 -27.84 -6.82
CA GLU A 86 6.58 -27.00 -7.91
C GLU A 86 5.14 -26.54 -7.69
N ASP A 87 4.27 -27.33 -7.06
CA ASP A 87 2.89 -26.93 -6.74
C ASP A 87 2.85 -25.72 -5.79
N ALA A 88 3.77 -25.65 -4.83
CA ALA A 88 3.90 -24.51 -3.92
C ALA A 88 4.40 -23.27 -4.66
N LEU A 89 5.35 -23.43 -5.58
CA LEU A 89 5.85 -22.35 -6.43
C LEU A 89 4.77 -21.83 -7.36
N ALA A 90 4.00 -22.72 -8.00
CA ALA A 90 2.84 -22.34 -8.84
C ALA A 90 1.81 -21.55 -8.01
N THR A 91 1.48 -22.03 -6.81
CA THR A 91 0.58 -21.29 -5.88
C THR A 91 1.17 -19.93 -5.50
N ALA A 92 2.49 -19.79 -5.38
CA ALA A 92 3.13 -18.51 -5.11
C ALA A 92 2.99 -17.55 -6.29
N ARG A 93 3.23 -18.04 -7.53
CA ARG A 93 3.06 -17.27 -8.77
C ARG A 93 1.64 -16.72 -8.92
N ASP A 94 0.62 -17.52 -8.62
CA ASP A 94 -0.80 -17.13 -8.72
C ASP A 94 -1.16 -15.95 -7.81
N LYS A 95 -0.41 -15.71 -6.74
CA LYS A 95 -0.64 -14.55 -5.87
C LYS A 95 -0.48 -13.22 -6.61
N ALA A 96 0.29 -13.17 -7.67
CA ALA A 96 0.49 -11.98 -8.48
C ALA A 96 -0.77 -11.53 -9.22
N GLN A 97 -1.73 -12.42 -9.45
CA GLN A 97 -2.98 -12.11 -10.13
C GLN A 97 -4.06 -11.50 -9.21
N ARG A 98 -3.75 -11.37 -7.91
CA ARG A 98 -4.68 -10.82 -6.93
C ARG A 98 -4.82 -9.32 -7.08
N ALA A 99 -6.04 -8.83 -6.84
CA ALA A 99 -6.49 -7.45 -7.01
C ALA A 99 -6.39 -6.92 -8.46
N PRO A 100 -7.45 -6.27 -8.96
CA PRO A 100 -7.48 -5.76 -10.34
C PRO A 100 -6.49 -4.61 -10.55
N CYS A 101 -6.25 -3.79 -9.53
CA CYS A 101 -5.22 -2.75 -9.52
C CYS A 101 -4.25 -3.02 -8.36
N LEU A 102 -2.95 -3.04 -8.65
CA LEU A 102 -1.90 -3.34 -7.67
C LEU A 102 -0.77 -2.34 -7.80
N LEU A 103 -0.52 -1.62 -6.72
CA LEU A 103 0.62 -0.74 -6.57
C LEU A 103 1.63 -1.34 -5.59
N VAL A 104 2.88 -0.91 -5.70
CA VAL A 104 3.90 -1.08 -4.67
C VAL A 104 4.31 0.28 -4.14
N ALA A 105 4.26 0.44 -2.82
CA ALA A 105 4.82 1.60 -2.14
C ALA A 105 6.33 1.42 -2.01
N VAL A 106 7.07 2.40 -2.48
CA VAL A 106 8.54 2.42 -2.45
C VAL A 106 8.99 3.58 -1.58
N LEU A 107 9.84 3.29 -0.60
CA LEU A 107 10.53 4.29 0.19
C LEU A 107 11.81 4.71 -0.55
N ARG A 108 12.06 6.02 -0.60
CA ARG A 108 13.32 6.64 -1.05
C ARG A 108 14.10 7.11 0.16
N ASP A 109 15.23 6.49 0.41
CA ASP A 109 16.13 6.84 1.51
C ASP A 109 17.44 7.42 0.95
N ASP A 110 17.32 8.45 0.10
CA ASP A 110 18.46 9.09 -0.57
C ASP A 110 19.41 9.69 0.49
N PRO A 111 20.65 9.21 0.57
CA PRO A 111 21.64 9.73 1.50
C PRO A 111 22.11 11.16 1.16
N ALA A 112 21.96 11.60 -0.08
CA ALA A 112 22.26 12.97 -0.50
C ALA A 112 21.17 13.97 -0.05
N ALA A 113 19.96 13.49 0.24
CA ALA A 113 18.89 14.30 0.76
C ALA A 113 19.01 14.42 2.27
N LYS A 114 19.66 15.49 2.77
CA LYS A 114 19.75 15.89 4.19
C LYS A 114 19.68 14.72 5.20
N ALA A 115 20.38 14.79 6.30
CA ALA A 115 20.42 13.76 7.37
C ALA A 115 19.06 13.60 8.10
N ILE A 116 17.97 13.35 7.35
CA ILE A 116 16.66 13.05 7.91
C ILE A 116 16.60 11.55 8.17
N PRO A 117 16.32 11.14 9.41
CA PRO A 117 16.25 9.73 9.80
C PRO A 117 15.24 8.94 8.96
N VAL A 118 15.56 7.68 8.65
CA VAL A 118 14.65 6.79 7.93
C VAL A 118 13.31 6.61 8.63
N ALA A 119 13.28 6.70 9.96
CA ALA A 119 12.05 6.64 10.74
C ALA A 119 11.07 7.76 10.38
N GLU A 120 11.55 8.99 10.22
CA GLU A 120 10.70 10.12 9.79
C GLU A 120 10.20 9.94 8.36
N LYS A 121 11.04 9.43 7.45
CA LYS A 121 10.66 9.10 6.08
C LYS A 121 9.56 8.03 6.04
N LEU A 122 9.64 7.02 6.92
CA LEU A 122 8.59 5.99 7.06
C LEU A 122 7.29 6.55 7.63
N VAL A 123 7.35 7.47 8.60
CA VAL A 123 6.16 8.17 9.11
C VAL A 123 5.48 8.93 7.98
N SER A 124 6.23 9.70 7.20
CA SER A 124 5.73 10.41 6.02
C SER A 124 5.07 9.47 5.01
N LEU A 125 5.74 8.35 4.66
CA LEU A 125 5.16 7.33 3.77
C LEU A 125 3.87 6.73 4.36
N GLY A 126 3.83 6.46 5.67
CA GLY A 126 2.62 5.96 6.35
C GLY A 126 1.45 6.92 6.23
N CYS A 127 1.70 8.23 6.39
CA CYS A 127 0.69 9.28 6.18
C CYS A 127 0.23 9.34 4.71
N ALA A 128 1.16 9.24 3.76
CA ALA A 128 0.85 9.21 2.33
C ALA A 128 -0.01 7.99 1.97
N LEU A 129 0.33 6.81 2.50
CA LEU A 129 -0.46 5.59 2.35
C LEU A 129 -1.88 5.77 2.91
N GLN A 130 -2.03 6.31 4.12
CA GLN A 130 -3.34 6.51 4.73
C GLN A 130 -4.20 7.46 3.88
N ASN A 131 -3.64 8.57 3.38
CA ASN A 131 -4.35 9.48 2.49
C ASN A 131 -4.84 8.78 1.22
N LEU A 132 -3.97 7.97 0.59
CA LEU A 132 -4.32 7.19 -0.60
C LEU A 132 -5.46 6.20 -0.31
N LEU A 133 -5.41 5.47 0.83
CA LEU A 133 -6.43 4.51 1.21
C LEU A 133 -7.79 5.17 1.47
N LEU A 134 -7.80 6.36 2.09
CA LEU A 134 -9.03 7.14 2.32
C LEU A 134 -9.60 7.66 1.00
N ALA A 135 -8.76 8.23 0.13
CA ALA A 135 -9.18 8.71 -1.18
C ALA A 135 -9.77 7.58 -2.05
N ALA A 136 -9.18 6.38 -2.00
CA ALA A 136 -9.73 5.21 -2.67
C ALA A 136 -11.11 4.84 -2.13
N GLY A 137 -11.31 4.90 -0.80
CA GLY A 137 -12.60 4.67 -0.16
C GLY A 137 -13.67 5.68 -0.60
N VAL A 138 -13.32 6.97 -0.66
CA VAL A 138 -14.21 8.03 -1.17
C VAL A 138 -14.57 7.81 -2.63
N ALA A 139 -13.61 7.29 -3.43
CA ALA A 139 -13.84 6.94 -4.83
C ALA A 139 -14.62 5.61 -5.02
N GLY A 140 -15.06 4.95 -3.93
CA GLY A 140 -15.86 3.73 -3.96
C GLY A 140 -15.05 2.44 -4.10
N PHE A 141 -13.72 2.48 -3.95
CA PHE A 141 -12.86 1.30 -4.05
C PHE A 141 -12.47 0.76 -2.69
N ALA A 142 -12.57 -0.56 -2.55
CA ALA A 142 -11.99 -1.29 -1.43
C ALA A 142 -10.47 -1.41 -1.61
N THR A 143 -9.74 -1.38 -0.48
CA THR A 143 -8.29 -1.41 -0.48
C THR A 143 -7.72 -2.47 0.44
N GLY A 144 -6.51 -2.92 0.16
CA GLY A 144 -5.75 -3.79 1.04
C GLY A 144 -4.26 -3.54 0.97
N LEU A 145 -3.63 -3.49 2.14
CA LEU A 145 -2.18 -3.52 2.27
C LEU A 145 -1.73 -4.97 2.51
N ALA A 146 -0.65 -5.35 1.84
CA ALA A 146 0.03 -6.62 2.05
C ALA A 146 1.55 -6.42 1.93
N SER A 147 2.31 -7.16 2.71
CA SER A 147 3.77 -7.17 2.67
C SER A 147 4.27 -8.61 2.90
N GLY A 148 5.55 -8.82 2.91
CA GLY A 148 6.19 -10.11 3.17
C GLY A 148 7.56 -10.22 2.53
N ALA A 149 8.16 -11.42 2.58
CA ALA A 149 9.52 -11.69 2.13
C ALA A 149 9.80 -11.23 0.68
N ALA A 150 8.78 -11.23 -0.18
CA ALA A 150 8.93 -10.77 -1.57
C ALA A 150 9.39 -9.30 -1.70
N MET A 151 9.24 -8.46 -0.64
CA MET A 151 9.71 -7.08 -0.68
C MET A 151 11.24 -6.97 -0.75
N ASP A 152 11.96 -7.95 -0.20
CA ASP A 152 13.40 -7.88 0.02
C ASP A 152 14.23 -8.69 -0.99
N VAL A 153 13.59 -9.54 -1.82
CA VAL A 153 14.30 -10.37 -2.79
C VAL A 153 14.88 -9.57 -3.96
N PRO A 154 15.99 -9.99 -4.54
CA PRO A 154 16.60 -9.33 -5.70
C PRO A 154 15.65 -9.16 -6.90
N GLY A 155 14.76 -10.14 -7.12
CA GLY A 155 13.73 -10.09 -8.15
C GLY A 155 12.81 -8.87 -8.04
N MET A 156 12.41 -8.49 -6.82
CA MET A 156 11.60 -7.29 -6.59
C MET A 156 12.35 -6.03 -6.98
N ARG A 157 13.63 -5.93 -6.63
CA ARG A 157 14.47 -4.79 -7.01
C ARG A 157 14.55 -4.64 -8.53
N ARG A 158 14.77 -5.75 -9.23
CA ARG A 158 14.81 -5.77 -10.71
C ARG A 158 13.47 -5.38 -11.32
N LEU A 159 12.37 -5.99 -10.84
CA LEU A 159 11.02 -5.73 -11.36
C LEU A 159 10.65 -4.25 -11.24
N LEU A 160 10.87 -3.64 -10.08
CA LEU A 160 10.53 -2.25 -9.78
C LEU A 160 11.59 -1.24 -10.22
N ARG A 161 12.73 -1.70 -10.74
CA ARG A 161 13.91 -0.87 -11.07
C ARG A 161 14.29 0.04 -9.91
N LEU A 162 14.48 -0.59 -8.73
CA LEU A 162 14.81 0.16 -7.52
C LEU A 162 16.25 0.65 -7.57
N GLU A 163 16.43 1.95 -7.28
CA GLU A 163 17.72 2.54 -7.01
C GLU A 163 18.34 1.97 -5.73
N ALA A 164 19.66 2.14 -5.53
CA ALA A 164 20.36 1.58 -4.36
C ALA A 164 19.74 2.02 -3.03
N HIS A 165 19.27 3.27 -2.98
CA HIS A 165 18.64 3.89 -1.82
C HIS A 165 17.12 3.69 -1.75
N GLU A 166 16.52 2.92 -2.65
CA GLU A 166 15.08 2.62 -2.65
C GLU A 166 14.78 1.23 -2.08
N ARG A 167 13.63 1.12 -1.39
CA ARG A 167 13.12 -0.14 -0.85
C ARG A 167 11.63 -0.28 -1.13
N ALA A 168 11.20 -1.46 -1.56
CA ALA A 168 9.79 -1.82 -1.58
C ALA A 168 9.30 -2.02 -0.14
N ILE A 169 8.13 -1.46 0.19
CA ILE A 169 7.59 -1.49 1.57
C ILE A 169 6.37 -2.39 1.66
N CYS A 170 5.40 -2.19 0.79
CA CYS A 170 4.18 -3.00 0.76
C CYS A 170 3.47 -2.91 -0.59
N PHE A 171 2.63 -3.90 -0.85
CA PHE A 171 1.63 -3.86 -1.90
C PHE A 171 0.40 -3.09 -1.43
N ILE A 172 -0.23 -2.37 -2.37
CA ILE A 172 -1.51 -1.70 -2.21
C ILE A 172 -2.43 -2.25 -3.30
N GLY A 173 -3.40 -3.08 -2.91
CA GLY A 173 -4.44 -3.53 -3.84
C GLY A 173 -5.65 -2.62 -3.79
N LEU A 174 -6.21 -2.32 -4.96
CA LEU A 174 -7.47 -1.59 -5.11
C LEU A 174 -8.42 -2.40 -6.01
N GLY A 175 -9.70 -2.35 -5.68
CA GLY A 175 -10.74 -3.06 -6.43
C GLY A 175 -12.08 -2.99 -5.74
N THR A 176 -13.02 -3.82 -6.17
CA THR A 176 -14.34 -3.96 -5.56
C THR A 176 -14.33 -5.14 -4.58
N ALA A 177 -14.83 -4.93 -3.36
CA ALA A 177 -15.02 -6.02 -2.41
C ALA A 177 -16.36 -6.69 -2.63
N ALA A 178 -16.36 -8.03 -2.77
CA ALA A 178 -17.59 -8.80 -2.97
C ALA A 178 -18.51 -8.87 -1.73
N MET A 179 -17.99 -8.54 -0.55
CA MET A 179 -18.70 -8.60 0.71
C MET A 179 -18.27 -7.44 1.61
N GLU A 180 -19.22 -6.89 2.35
CA GLU A 180 -18.93 -5.98 3.44
C GLU A 180 -18.12 -6.69 4.53
N LYS A 181 -17.14 -5.97 5.07
CA LYS A 181 -16.36 -6.44 6.19
C LYS A 181 -16.86 -5.76 7.47
N PRO A 182 -17.34 -6.50 8.45
CA PRO A 182 -17.87 -5.91 9.67
C PRO A 182 -16.79 -5.04 10.36
N PRO A 183 -17.20 -4.01 11.11
CA PRO A 183 -16.28 -3.25 11.93
C PRO A 183 -15.61 -4.16 12.96
N ARG A 184 -14.33 -3.95 13.21
CA ARG A 184 -13.63 -4.59 14.32
C ARG A 184 -13.80 -3.72 15.56
N PRO A 185 -13.85 -4.31 16.77
CA PRO A 185 -13.69 -3.55 18.01
C PRO A 185 -12.44 -2.69 17.92
N LYS A 186 -12.54 -1.46 18.37
CA LYS A 186 -11.41 -0.52 18.43
C LYS A 186 -11.01 -0.39 19.88
N PRO A 187 -9.71 -0.25 20.16
CA PRO A 187 -9.25 0.06 21.51
C PRO A 187 -9.72 1.46 21.92
N ASP A 188 -9.87 1.68 23.22
CA ASP A 188 -10.11 3.00 23.76
C ASP A 188 -8.83 3.85 23.72
N ALA A 189 -8.97 5.18 23.76
CA ALA A 189 -7.82 6.07 23.74
C ALA A 189 -6.84 5.79 24.91
N ALA A 190 -7.35 5.35 26.04
CA ALA A 190 -6.55 4.97 27.20
C ALA A 190 -5.57 3.81 26.95
N ASP A 191 -5.83 2.97 25.94
CA ASP A 191 -4.95 1.84 25.62
C ASP A 191 -3.65 2.28 24.91
N TYR A 192 -3.58 3.50 24.37
CA TYR A 192 -2.44 4.00 23.60
C TYR A 192 -2.08 5.47 23.86
N LEU A 193 -2.77 6.13 24.82
CA LEU A 193 -2.44 7.46 25.30
C LEU A 193 -1.93 7.37 26.74
N SER A 194 -0.75 7.91 26.99
CA SER A 194 -0.17 8.05 28.33
C SER A 194 0.33 9.45 28.55
N SER A 195 0.39 9.87 29.82
CA SER A 195 1.05 11.12 30.27
C SER A 195 2.26 10.79 31.11
N ILE A 196 3.25 11.67 31.10
CA ILE A 196 4.42 11.66 31.98
C ILE A 196 4.21 12.61 33.13
#